data_87fed1f8d650b5db54a39de0108d74d7
#
_entry.id   87fed1f8d650b5db54a39de0108d74d7
#
_cell.length_a   1.000
_cell.length_b   1.000
_cell.length_c   1.000
_cell.angle_alpha   90.00
_cell.angle_beta   90.00
_cell.angle_gamma   90.00
#
_symmetry.space_group_name_H-M   'P 1'
#
loop_
_entity.id
_entity.type
_entity.pdbx_description
1 polymer ?
#
loop_
_entity_poly.entity_id
_entity_poly.type
_entity_poly.pdbx_seq_one_letter_code
_entity_poly.pdbx_strand_id
1 'polypeptide(L)'
;IAFYDLDWAFQTRSNCFFNLIGSEQTAQIAPTIRWLFGIDDFKERLLTRYAELTETTLSDEHVTEKIDGFRALLAPEIARERAHWGGSEEGWNEQVDALRANIADDYAAHTVRNLCDALGVGEEERMEYFGF
;
A
#
# COMPACT_ATOMS: atom_id res chain seq x y z
N ILE A 1 -8.22 -7.27 -13.62
CA ILE A 1 -7.49 -6.05 -13.25
C ILE A 1 -6.02 -6.36 -13.46
N ALA A 2 -5.33 -5.55 -14.25
CA ALA A 2 -3.89 -5.63 -14.41
C ALA A 2 -3.25 -4.52 -13.54
N PHE A 3 -2.25 -4.88 -12.74
CA PHE A 3 -1.43 -3.92 -12.03
C PHE A 3 -0.25 -3.55 -12.90
N TYR A 4 -0.04 -2.27 -13.10
CA TYR A 4 1.11 -1.71 -13.83
C TYR A 4 1.45 -0.36 -13.19
N ASP A 5 2.67 0.13 -13.44
CA ASP A 5 3.11 1.45 -13.01
C ASP A 5 3.01 1.63 -11.47
N LEU A 6 3.68 0.71 -10.75
CA LEU A 6 3.68 0.69 -9.28
C LEU A 6 4.89 1.41 -8.66
N ASP A 7 5.61 2.22 -9.43
CA ASP A 7 6.80 2.96 -9.00
C ASP A 7 6.52 4.01 -7.90
N TRP A 8 5.24 4.38 -7.71
CA TRP A 8 4.79 5.26 -6.63
C TRP A 8 4.18 4.49 -5.44
N ALA A 9 4.09 3.17 -5.53
CA ALA A 9 3.58 2.36 -4.44
C ALA A 9 4.48 2.49 -3.20
N PHE A 10 3.87 2.59 -2.03
CA PHE A 10 4.53 2.74 -0.72
C PHE A 10 5.33 4.05 -0.51
N GLN A 11 5.39 4.95 -1.48
CA GLN A 11 6.13 6.22 -1.34
C GLN A 11 5.34 7.29 -0.60
N THR A 12 4.03 7.21 -0.58
CA THR A 12 3.19 8.21 0.04
C THR A 12 2.20 7.59 1.03
N ARG A 13 1.80 8.39 2.02
CA ARG A 13 0.73 8.05 2.97
C ARG A 13 -0.60 8.72 2.62
N SER A 14 -0.76 9.15 1.38
CA SER A 14 -2.03 9.70 0.91
C SER A 14 -3.13 8.64 0.94
N ASN A 15 -4.38 9.06 1.22
CA ASN A 15 -5.51 8.14 1.19
C ASN A 15 -5.87 7.75 -0.25
N CYS A 16 -5.29 6.64 -0.72
CA CYS A 16 -5.52 6.12 -2.06
C CYS A 16 -6.99 5.70 -2.28
N PHE A 17 -7.72 5.33 -1.25
CA PHE A 17 -9.14 4.96 -1.36
C PHE A 17 -10.01 6.18 -1.67
N PHE A 18 -9.76 7.33 -1.04
CA PHE A 18 -10.43 8.57 -1.43
C PHE A 18 -10.09 8.99 -2.85
N ASN A 19 -8.84 8.85 -3.27
CA ASN A 19 -8.44 9.12 -4.65
C ASN A 19 -9.15 8.18 -5.62
N LEU A 20 -9.30 6.89 -5.27
CA LEU A 20 -10.00 5.91 -6.09
C LEU A 20 -11.47 6.27 -6.33
N ILE A 21 -12.14 6.84 -5.34
CA ILE A 21 -13.58 7.17 -5.42
C ILE A 21 -13.89 8.62 -5.78
N GLY A 22 -12.89 9.51 -5.77
CA GLY A 22 -13.10 10.95 -5.91
C GLY A 22 -12.27 11.67 -6.96
N SER A 23 -11.20 11.06 -7.52
CA SER A 23 -10.34 11.76 -8.48
C SER A 23 -10.93 11.77 -9.91
N GLU A 24 -10.54 12.77 -10.71
CA GLU A 24 -10.89 12.85 -12.12
C GLU A 24 -10.29 11.68 -12.93
N GLN A 25 -9.09 11.20 -12.56
CA GLN A 25 -8.43 10.06 -13.22
C GLN A 25 -9.20 8.76 -13.06
N THR A 26 -9.98 8.63 -11.99
CA THR A 26 -10.81 7.45 -11.71
C THR A 26 -12.30 7.65 -12.04
N ALA A 27 -12.67 8.75 -12.68
CA ALA A 27 -14.07 9.14 -12.92
C ALA A 27 -14.90 8.05 -13.60
N GLN A 28 -14.29 7.19 -14.42
CA GLN A 28 -15.00 6.11 -15.12
C GLN A 28 -15.35 4.94 -14.19
N ILE A 29 -14.51 4.62 -13.20
CA ILE A 29 -14.70 3.47 -12.29
C ILE A 29 -15.22 3.89 -10.92
N ALA A 30 -15.01 5.13 -10.50
CA ALA A 30 -15.40 5.64 -9.19
C ALA A 30 -16.90 5.45 -8.87
N PRO A 31 -17.86 5.64 -9.79
CA PRO A 31 -19.26 5.35 -9.51
C PRO A 31 -19.52 3.89 -9.15
N THR A 32 -18.86 2.95 -9.84
CA THR A 32 -18.99 1.52 -9.56
C THR A 32 -18.39 1.16 -8.20
N ILE A 33 -17.22 1.72 -7.88
CA ILE A 33 -16.57 1.49 -6.58
C ILE A 33 -17.41 2.07 -5.45
N ARG A 34 -17.93 3.30 -5.58
CA ARG A 34 -18.85 3.89 -4.59
C ARG A 34 -20.10 3.05 -4.38
N TRP A 35 -20.66 2.52 -5.47
CA TRP A 35 -21.82 1.63 -5.38
C TRP A 35 -21.47 0.34 -4.61
N LEU A 36 -20.34 -0.30 -4.91
CA LEU A 36 -19.86 -1.48 -4.19
C LEU A 36 -19.63 -1.19 -2.70
N PHE A 37 -19.04 -0.04 -2.37
CA PHE A 37 -18.81 0.38 -0.98
C PHE A 37 -20.11 0.64 -0.20
N GLY A 38 -21.23 0.84 -0.89
CA GLY A 38 -22.57 0.96 -0.31
C GLY A 38 -23.28 -0.38 -0.07
N ILE A 39 -22.69 -1.53 -0.47
CA ILE A 39 -23.27 -2.88 -0.27
C ILE A 39 -22.67 -3.51 0.97
N ASP A 40 -23.47 -3.77 1.99
CA ASP A 40 -23.02 -4.28 3.29
C ASP A 40 -22.25 -5.61 3.17
N ASP A 41 -22.74 -6.59 2.43
CA ASP A 41 -22.05 -7.88 2.19
C ASP A 41 -20.67 -7.67 1.49
N PHE A 42 -20.58 -6.74 0.57
CA PHE A 42 -19.30 -6.41 -0.06
C PHE A 42 -18.33 -5.76 0.92
N LYS A 43 -18.82 -4.82 1.74
CA LYS A 43 -18.03 -4.12 2.76
C LYS A 43 -17.48 -5.11 3.79
N GLU A 44 -18.33 -5.99 4.34
CA GLU A 44 -17.92 -7.02 5.30
C GLU A 44 -16.84 -7.93 4.72
N ARG A 45 -17.03 -8.44 3.50
CA ARG A 45 -16.05 -9.29 2.82
C ARG A 45 -14.74 -8.57 2.53
N LEU A 46 -14.81 -7.30 2.16
CA LEU A 46 -13.62 -6.47 1.91
C LEU A 46 -12.82 -6.26 3.20
N LEU A 47 -13.50 -5.90 4.31
CA LEU A 47 -12.86 -5.69 5.62
C LEU A 47 -12.23 -6.99 6.13
N THR A 48 -12.97 -8.10 6.11
CA THR A 48 -12.46 -9.43 6.50
C THR A 48 -11.22 -9.79 5.69
N ARG A 49 -11.28 -9.65 4.36
CA ARG A 49 -10.14 -9.99 3.50
C ARG A 49 -8.96 -9.06 3.72
N TYR A 50 -9.20 -7.78 3.97
CA TYR A 50 -8.13 -6.83 4.22
C TYR A 50 -7.47 -7.11 5.57
N ALA A 51 -8.23 -7.48 6.62
CA ALA A 51 -7.69 -7.93 7.91
C ALA A 51 -6.74 -9.13 7.74
N GLU A 52 -7.19 -10.18 7.06
CA GLU A 52 -6.34 -11.34 6.75
C GLU A 52 -5.03 -10.94 6.03
N LEU A 53 -5.09 -9.99 5.10
CA LEU A 53 -3.93 -9.54 4.35
C LEU A 53 -2.96 -8.73 5.22
N THR A 54 -3.45 -7.86 6.08
CA THR A 54 -2.60 -7.04 6.97
C THR A 54 -1.91 -7.86 8.06
N GLU A 55 -2.49 -8.99 8.46
CA GLU A 55 -1.86 -9.95 9.36
C GLU A 55 -0.82 -10.85 8.66
N THR A 56 -0.82 -10.91 7.34
CA THR A 56 0.00 -11.85 6.56
C THR A 56 0.82 -11.15 5.48
N THR A 57 0.30 -11.16 4.26
CA THR A 57 1.03 -10.72 3.05
C THR A 57 1.34 -9.22 3.04
N LEU A 58 0.50 -8.41 3.66
CA LEU A 58 0.65 -6.95 3.75
C LEU A 58 1.07 -6.49 5.16
N SER A 59 1.50 -7.40 6.03
CA SER A 59 2.09 -6.99 7.30
C SER A 59 3.38 -6.21 7.07
N ASP A 60 3.67 -5.25 7.93
CA ASP A 60 4.89 -4.42 7.82
C ASP A 60 6.15 -5.28 7.85
N GLU A 61 6.16 -6.37 8.64
CA GLU A 61 7.26 -7.33 8.70
C GLU A 61 7.45 -8.06 7.36
N HIS A 62 6.37 -8.63 6.78
CA HIS A 62 6.46 -9.37 5.53
C HIS A 62 6.86 -8.47 4.35
N VAL A 63 6.30 -7.27 4.27
CA VAL A 63 6.65 -6.31 3.22
C VAL A 63 8.11 -5.87 3.35
N THR A 64 8.60 -5.61 4.57
CA THR A 64 9.99 -5.25 4.83
C THR A 64 10.93 -6.40 4.43
N GLU A 65 10.60 -7.65 4.77
CA GLU A 65 11.36 -8.83 4.33
C GLU A 65 11.47 -8.92 2.81
N LYS A 66 10.36 -8.65 2.09
CA LYS A 66 10.37 -8.63 0.62
C LYS A 66 11.25 -7.53 0.05
N ILE A 67 11.21 -6.33 0.62
CA ILE A 67 12.09 -5.22 0.23
C ILE A 67 13.57 -5.63 0.41
N ASP A 68 13.92 -6.23 1.53
CA ASP A 68 15.28 -6.70 1.81
C ASP A 68 15.72 -7.81 0.85
N GLY A 69 14.83 -8.74 0.53
CA GLY A 69 15.08 -9.78 -0.46
C GLY A 69 15.34 -9.21 -1.86
N PHE A 70 14.54 -8.25 -2.32
CA PHE A 70 14.77 -7.57 -3.59
C PHE A 70 16.04 -6.71 -3.57
N ARG A 71 16.32 -6.01 -2.46
CA ARG A 71 17.58 -5.28 -2.27
C ARG A 71 18.78 -6.19 -2.48
N ALA A 72 18.81 -7.34 -1.81
CA ALA A 72 19.91 -8.28 -1.92
C ALA A 72 20.04 -8.85 -3.35
N LEU A 73 18.92 -9.13 -4.00
CA LEU A 73 18.90 -9.65 -5.37
C LEU A 73 19.43 -8.65 -6.39
N LEU A 74 19.08 -7.36 -6.23
CA LEU A 74 19.40 -6.30 -7.20
C LEU A 74 20.77 -5.65 -6.95
N ALA A 75 21.28 -5.66 -5.72
CA ALA A 75 22.53 -4.97 -5.34
C ALA A 75 23.71 -5.24 -6.29
N PRO A 76 23.97 -6.47 -6.79
CA PRO A 76 25.09 -6.73 -7.69
C PRO A 76 25.02 -5.98 -9.03
N GLU A 77 23.83 -5.57 -9.47
CA GLU A 77 23.59 -4.94 -10.75
C GLU A 77 23.48 -3.39 -10.67
N ILE A 78 23.30 -2.85 -9.47
CA ILE A 78 23.02 -1.42 -9.28
C ILE A 78 24.16 -0.52 -9.78
N ALA A 79 25.41 -0.91 -9.56
CA ALA A 79 26.56 -0.13 -10.07
C ALA A 79 26.50 0.03 -11.60
N ARG A 80 26.21 -1.05 -12.32
CA ARG A 80 26.09 -1.05 -13.79
C ARG A 80 24.87 -0.25 -14.26
N GLU A 81 23.75 -0.41 -13.60
CA GLU A 81 22.51 0.31 -13.90
C GLU A 81 22.71 1.82 -13.72
N ARG A 82 23.30 2.25 -12.59
CA ARG A 82 23.55 3.64 -12.30
C ARG A 82 24.60 4.28 -13.21
N ALA A 83 25.60 3.52 -13.64
CA ALA A 83 26.55 4.00 -14.64
C ALA A 83 25.89 4.29 -16.00
N HIS A 84 24.81 3.60 -16.33
CA HIS A 84 24.08 3.77 -17.59
C HIS A 84 23.04 4.90 -17.53
N TRP A 85 22.27 4.96 -16.44
CA TRP A 85 21.11 5.87 -16.31
C TRP A 85 21.35 7.08 -15.41
N GLY A 86 22.50 7.13 -14.74
CA GLY A 86 22.85 8.18 -13.77
C GLY A 86 22.45 7.84 -12.34
N GLY A 87 23.02 8.60 -11.41
CA GLY A 87 22.85 8.37 -9.96
C GLY A 87 24.00 7.59 -9.36
N SER A 88 23.83 7.10 -8.13
CA SER A 88 24.85 6.37 -7.39
C SER A 88 24.25 5.17 -6.63
N GLU A 89 25.08 4.20 -6.28
CA GLU A 89 24.71 3.09 -5.41
C GLU A 89 24.28 3.58 -4.01
N GLU A 90 24.96 4.62 -3.50
CA GLU A 90 24.60 5.25 -2.22
C GLU A 90 23.18 5.82 -2.27
N GLY A 91 22.86 6.64 -3.29
CA GLY A 91 21.53 7.21 -3.45
C GLY A 91 20.43 6.14 -3.64
N TRP A 92 20.74 5.02 -4.31
CA TRP A 92 19.81 3.89 -4.38
C TRP A 92 19.58 3.26 -3.01
N ASN A 93 20.64 3.03 -2.22
CA ASN A 93 20.54 2.50 -0.87
C ASN A 93 19.73 3.42 0.04
N GLU A 94 19.95 4.74 -0.01
CA GLU A 94 19.17 5.74 0.73
C GLU A 94 17.67 5.67 0.39
N GLN A 95 17.32 5.49 -0.89
CA GLN A 95 15.92 5.33 -1.30
C GLN A 95 15.30 4.05 -0.77
N VAL A 96 16.04 2.92 -0.77
CA VAL A 96 15.57 1.66 -0.20
C VAL A 96 15.39 1.77 1.31
N ASP A 97 16.34 2.42 2.00
CA ASP A 97 16.25 2.64 3.45
C ASP A 97 15.06 3.56 3.82
N ALA A 98 14.80 4.59 3.02
CA ALA A 98 13.64 5.45 3.19
C ALA A 98 12.31 4.69 2.97
N LEU A 99 12.26 3.81 1.96
CA LEU A 99 11.10 2.94 1.72
C LEU A 99 10.85 1.99 2.90
N ARG A 100 11.90 1.34 3.42
CA ARG A 100 11.81 0.47 4.59
C ARG A 100 11.32 1.23 5.83
N ALA A 101 11.86 2.42 6.07
CA ALA A 101 11.45 3.26 7.20
C ALA A 101 9.98 3.64 7.09
N ASN A 102 9.49 3.95 5.89
CA ASN A 102 8.09 4.28 5.67
C ASN A 102 7.14 3.10 5.97
N ILE A 103 7.55 1.87 5.65
CA ILE A 103 6.78 0.65 5.96
C ILE A 103 6.82 0.35 7.46
N ALA A 104 7.99 0.39 8.08
CA ALA A 104 8.16 0.10 9.50
C ALA A 104 7.48 1.11 10.45
N ASP A 105 7.05 2.26 9.95
CA ASP A 105 6.33 3.28 10.69
C ASP A 105 4.81 3.09 10.60
N ASP A 106 4.32 1.88 10.93
CA ASP A 106 2.89 1.55 11.05
C ASP A 106 2.11 1.73 9.71
N TYR A 107 2.70 1.32 8.59
CA TYR A 107 2.10 1.50 7.26
C TYR A 107 0.81 0.70 7.10
N ALA A 108 0.78 -0.56 7.57
CA ALA A 108 -0.40 -1.42 7.49
C ALA A 108 -1.59 -0.79 8.24
N ALA A 109 -1.38 -0.34 9.48
CA ALA A 109 -2.44 0.31 10.25
C ALA A 109 -2.87 1.66 9.64
N HIS A 110 -1.94 2.41 9.04
CA HIS A 110 -2.29 3.62 8.31
C HIS A 110 -3.22 3.33 7.11
N THR A 111 -2.93 2.29 6.32
CA THR A 111 -3.77 1.92 5.18
C THR A 111 -5.14 1.37 5.60
N VAL A 112 -5.21 0.65 6.73
CA VAL A 112 -6.48 0.23 7.35
C VAL A 112 -7.33 1.43 7.73
N ARG A 113 -6.77 2.42 8.41
CA ARG A 113 -7.50 3.66 8.74
C ARG A 113 -8.06 4.34 7.50
N ASN A 114 -7.24 4.46 6.46
CA ASN A 114 -7.67 5.03 5.17
C ASN A 114 -8.82 4.26 4.51
N LEU A 115 -8.79 2.92 4.57
CA LEU A 115 -9.86 2.08 4.06
C LEU A 115 -11.14 2.28 4.87
N CYS A 116 -11.06 2.23 6.20
CA CYS A 116 -12.19 2.43 7.09
C CYS A 116 -12.85 3.80 6.88
N ASP A 117 -12.05 4.86 6.76
CA ASP A 117 -12.53 6.21 6.46
C ASP A 117 -13.29 6.24 5.12
N ALA A 118 -12.77 5.62 4.07
CA ALA A 118 -13.41 5.58 2.75
C ALA A 118 -14.72 4.77 2.74
N LEU A 119 -14.84 3.77 3.62
CA LEU A 119 -16.04 2.94 3.79
C LEU A 119 -17.05 3.52 4.81
N GLY A 120 -16.68 4.57 5.53
CA GLY A 120 -17.47 5.11 6.64
C GLY A 120 -17.55 4.18 7.85
N VAL A 121 -16.51 3.36 8.07
CA VAL A 121 -16.39 2.43 9.20
C VAL A 121 -15.88 3.18 10.42
N GLY A 122 -16.59 3.07 11.54
CA GLY A 122 -16.24 3.70 12.79
C GLY A 122 -15.08 3.00 13.54
N GLU A 123 -14.59 3.63 14.59
CA GLU A 123 -13.47 3.11 15.39
C GLU A 123 -13.81 1.77 16.05
N GLU A 124 -15.02 1.62 16.60
CA GLU A 124 -15.45 0.38 17.26
C GLU A 124 -15.47 -0.79 16.27
N GLU A 125 -16.07 -0.62 15.10
CA GLU A 125 -16.13 -1.63 14.05
C GLU A 125 -14.72 -1.94 13.49
N ARG A 126 -13.84 -0.91 13.34
CA ARG A 126 -12.45 -1.11 12.95
C ARG A 126 -11.70 -1.99 13.95
N MET A 127 -11.90 -1.75 15.26
CA MET A 127 -11.30 -2.57 16.31
C MET A 127 -11.73 -4.03 16.26
N GLU A 128 -12.99 -4.32 15.86
CA GLU A 128 -13.49 -5.69 15.71
C GLU A 128 -12.75 -6.45 14.58
N TYR A 129 -12.48 -5.78 13.45
CA TYR A 129 -11.83 -6.42 12.30
C TYR A 129 -10.30 -6.49 12.41
N PHE A 130 -9.67 -5.46 12.97
CA PHE A 130 -8.22 -5.26 12.87
C PHE A 130 -7.48 -5.25 14.21
N GLY A 131 -8.20 -5.13 15.33
CA GLY A 131 -7.62 -5.16 16.68
C GLY A 131 -6.88 -3.87 17.11
N PHE A 132 -6.92 -2.78 16.29
CA PHE A 132 -6.25 -1.49 16.59
C PHE A 132 -7.01 -0.28 16.06
#